data_eafc8d16e72c1146d3017fddca163c70
#
_entry.id   eafc8d16e72c1146d3017fddca163c70
#
_cell.length_a   1.000
_cell.length_b   1.000
_cell.length_c   1.000
_cell.angle_alpha   90.00
_cell.angle_beta   90.00
_cell.angle_gamma   90.00
#
_symmetry.space_group_name_H-M   'P 1'
#
loop_
_entity.id
_entity.type
_entity.pdbx_description
1 polymer ?
#
loop_
_entity_poly.entity_id
_entity_poly.type
_entity_poly.pdbx_seq_one_letter_code
_entity_poly.pdbx_strand_id
1 'polypeptide(L)'
;MKKTLLIAGAALALISCNMKNPLLTESTAPFGAPEFDKIKNEHYLPAFEQGIAEAKAEIDAIVANQEEPTFENTIEAMEYAGQTLSKVASIFYAVMEAHTDETKQQIAEQISPMLTEYSMYVSLNNDLFQRVKAVYEKKEELGLAPDQMKLLEDNYKSFVRGGANLSDEDKELY
;
A
#
# COMPACT_ATOMS: atom_id res chain seq x y z
N MET A 1 13.02 58.31 -17.90
CA MET A 1 12.70 57.97 -16.50
C MET A 1 11.91 56.67 -16.49
N LYS A 2 12.56 55.54 -16.30
CA LYS A 2 11.93 54.21 -16.29
C LYS A 2 11.61 53.85 -14.83
N LYS A 3 10.31 53.71 -14.50
CA LYS A 3 9.84 53.23 -13.18
C LYS A 3 9.84 51.72 -13.18
N THR A 4 10.78 51.14 -12.46
CA THR A 4 10.84 49.71 -12.20
C THR A 4 9.88 49.39 -11.07
N LEU A 5 8.81 48.61 -11.37
CA LEU A 5 7.85 48.12 -10.38
C LEU A 5 8.42 46.81 -9.80
N LEU A 6 8.88 46.85 -8.55
CA LEU A 6 9.26 45.66 -7.78
C LEU A 6 8.00 45.02 -7.25
N ILE A 7 7.60 43.86 -7.83
CA ILE A 7 6.58 42.99 -7.27
C ILE A 7 7.28 42.09 -6.24
N ALA A 8 7.11 42.43 -4.97
CA ALA A 8 7.47 41.54 -3.87
C ALA A 8 6.45 40.40 -3.76
N GLY A 9 6.79 39.25 -4.35
CA GLY A 9 6.03 38.01 -4.17
C GLY A 9 6.20 37.52 -2.73
N ALA A 10 5.17 37.69 -1.90
CA ALA A 10 5.11 37.07 -0.60
C ALA A 10 4.89 35.56 -0.81
N ALA A 11 5.97 34.79 -0.73
CA ALA A 11 5.88 33.34 -0.59
C ALA A 11 5.30 33.05 0.80
N LEU A 12 4.00 32.74 0.89
CA LEU A 12 3.44 32.12 2.06
C LEU A 12 4.06 30.72 2.17
N ALA A 13 5.11 30.61 2.97
CA ALA A 13 5.57 29.34 3.49
C ALA A 13 4.45 28.81 4.41
N LEU A 14 3.67 27.87 3.90
CA LEU A 14 2.83 27.02 4.72
C LEU A 14 3.78 26.24 5.62
N ILE A 15 4.02 26.75 6.81
CA ILE A 15 4.62 26.00 7.91
C ILE A 15 3.50 25.03 8.33
N SER A 16 3.39 23.91 7.59
CA SER A 16 2.73 22.72 8.11
C SER A 16 3.48 22.37 9.38
N CYS A 17 2.85 22.57 10.53
CA CYS A 17 3.32 21.97 11.77
C CYS A 17 3.30 20.46 11.53
N ASN A 18 4.49 19.94 11.23
CA ASN A 18 4.72 18.53 11.00
C ASN A 18 4.69 17.84 12.37
N MET A 19 3.50 17.76 12.99
CA MET A 19 3.30 16.85 14.09
C MET A 19 3.45 15.46 13.49
N LYS A 20 4.56 14.80 13.82
CA LYS A 20 4.86 13.45 13.34
C LYS A 20 3.67 12.56 13.70
N ASN A 21 2.98 12.07 12.68
CA ASN A 21 1.87 11.14 12.88
C ASN A 21 2.43 9.87 13.55
N PRO A 22 1.96 9.50 14.76
CA PRO A 22 2.49 8.35 15.49
C PRO A 22 2.29 7.01 14.76
N LEU A 23 1.32 6.93 13.84
CA LEU A 23 1.09 5.75 13.01
C LEU A 23 2.16 5.57 11.93
N LEU A 24 2.84 6.66 11.53
CA LEU A 24 3.85 6.69 10.46
C LEU A 24 5.29 6.71 10.99
N THR A 25 5.45 6.70 12.31
CA THR A 25 6.75 6.67 12.95
C THR A 25 6.99 5.31 13.62
N GLU A 26 8.26 4.96 13.81
CA GLU A 26 8.59 3.81 14.64
C GLU A 26 8.20 4.10 16.10
N SER A 27 7.60 3.09 16.73
CA SER A 27 7.28 3.17 18.16
C SER A 27 8.55 3.06 18.99
N THR A 28 8.63 3.88 20.03
CA THR A 28 9.69 3.80 21.05
C THR A 28 9.30 2.92 22.25
N ALA A 29 8.07 2.41 22.26
CA ALA A 29 7.58 1.53 23.30
C ALA A 29 8.25 0.14 23.24
N PRO A 30 8.31 -0.59 24.36
CA PRO A 30 8.83 -1.96 24.38
C PRO A 30 8.16 -2.84 23.32
N PHE A 31 8.97 -3.64 22.63
CA PHE A 31 8.54 -4.55 21.56
C PHE A 31 7.90 -3.85 20.33
N GLY A 32 8.10 -2.55 20.17
CA GLY A 32 7.49 -1.80 19.07
C GLY A 32 5.96 -1.65 19.17
N ALA A 33 5.41 -1.85 20.39
CA ALA A 33 3.97 -1.75 20.60
C ALA A 33 3.43 -0.36 20.20
N PRO A 34 2.24 -0.26 19.58
CA PRO A 34 1.67 1.03 19.24
C PRO A 34 1.43 1.90 20.50
N GLU A 35 1.83 3.16 20.42
CA GLU A 35 1.63 4.12 21.51
C GLU A 35 0.20 4.70 21.45
N PHE A 36 -0.80 3.89 21.84
CA PHE A 36 -2.22 4.19 21.70
C PHE A 36 -2.64 5.50 22.37
N ASP A 37 -1.96 5.92 23.43
CA ASP A 37 -2.16 7.18 24.13
C ASP A 37 -1.82 8.41 23.28
N LYS A 38 -0.98 8.24 22.26
CA LYS A 38 -0.59 9.30 21.32
C LYS A 38 -1.41 9.29 20.02
N ILE A 39 -2.12 8.19 19.72
CA ILE A 39 -2.92 8.05 18.52
C ILE A 39 -4.27 8.73 18.71
N LYS A 40 -4.65 9.62 17.79
CA LYS A 40 -5.94 10.31 17.76
C LYS A 40 -6.66 10.01 16.45
N ASN A 41 -7.98 10.26 16.43
CA ASN A 41 -8.81 10.04 15.23
C ASN A 41 -8.29 10.78 14.00
N GLU A 42 -7.76 12.00 14.17
CA GLU A 42 -7.17 12.82 13.10
C GLU A 42 -5.91 12.22 12.42
N HIS A 43 -5.29 11.22 13.06
CA HIS A 43 -4.09 10.58 12.54
C HIS A 43 -4.39 9.48 11.50
N TYR A 44 -5.59 8.86 11.56
CA TYR A 44 -5.88 7.67 10.76
C TYR A 44 -5.95 7.96 9.28
N LEU A 45 -6.81 8.89 8.83
CA LEU A 45 -7.00 9.14 7.41
C LEU A 45 -5.70 9.52 6.69
N PRO A 46 -4.89 10.50 7.17
CA PRO A 46 -3.61 10.81 6.54
C PRO A 46 -2.62 9.63 6.55
N ALA A 47 -2.67 8.75 7.56
CA ALA A 47 -1.81 7.57 7.61
C ALA A 47 -2.22 6.52 6.59
N PHE A 48 -3.51 6.33 6.36
CA PHE A 48 -4.01 5.46 5.27
C PHE A 48 -3.63 6.01 3.90
N GLU A 49 -3.83 7.33 3.66
CA GLU A 49 -3.46 7.98 2.41
C GLU A 49 -1.97 7.77 2.09
N GLN A 50 -1.11 8.01 3.06
CA GLN A 50 0.32 7.81 2.90
C GLN A 50 0.68 6.34 2.71
N GLY A 51 0.13 5.44 3.54
CA GLY A 51 0.39 4.00 3.44
C GLY A 51 -0.03 3.42 2.09
N ILE A 52 -1.17 3.86 1.53
CA ILE A 52 -1.62 3.46 0.19
C ILE A 52 -0.68 4.01 -0.89
N ALA A 53 -0.24 5.27 -0.78
CA ALA A 53 0.68 5.86 -1.74
C ALA A 53 2.04 5.15 -1.75
N GLU A 54 2.59 4.83 -0.58
CA GLU A 54 3.82 4.04 -0.43
C GLU A 54 3.64 2.63 -1.02
N ALA A 55 2.57 1.94 -0.68
CA ALA A 55 2.29 0.60 -1.19
C ALA A 55 2.13 0.57 -2.72
N LYS A 56 1.45 1.55 -3.32
CA LYS A 56 1.38 1.69 -4.78
C LYS A 56 2.77 1.88 -5.40
N ALA A 57 3.61 2.74 -4.81
CA ALA A 57 4.96 2.99 -5.31
C ALA A 57 5.86 1.74 -5.21
N GLU A 58 5.70 0.92 -4.18
CA GLU A 58 6.42 -0.34 -4.02
C GLU A 58 6.00 -1.36 -5.09
N ILE A 59 4.70 -1.48 -5.38
CA ILE A 59 4.18 -2.30 -6.50
C ILE A 59 4.72 -1.80 -7.85
N ASP A 60 4.71 -0.48 -8.08
CA ASP A 60 5.24 0.12 -9.30
C ASP A 60 6.74 -0.18 -9.47
N ALA A 61 7.50 -0.18 -8.38
CA ALA A 61 8.93 -0.52 -8.42
C ALA A 61 9.16 -1.98 -8.80
N ILE A 62 8.31 -2.92 -8.32
CA ILE A 62 8.36 -4.32 -8.74
C ILE A 62 8.07 -4.44 -10.23
N VAL A 63 7.04 -3.78 -10.72
CA VAL A 63 6.65 -3.79 -12.15
C VAL A 63 7.74 -3.18 -13.03
N ALA A 64 8.34 -2.07 -12.59
CA ALA A 64 9.38 -1.37 -13.34
C ALA A 64 10.75 -2.08 -13.35
N ASN A 65 10.94 -3.12 -12.53
CA ASN A 65 12.20 -3.85 -12.48
C ASN A 65 12.47 -4.55 -13.82
N GLN A 66 13.60 -4.19 -14.46
CA GLN A 66 14.02 -4.72 -15.76
C GLN A 66 14.72 -6.08 -15.68
N GLU A 67 15.01 -6.57 -14.48
CA GLU A 67 15.60 -7.88 -14.28
C GLU A 67 14.59 -8.98 -14.54
N GLU A 68 15.09 -10.16 -14.93
CA GLU A 68 14.27 -11.36 -15.06
C GLU A 68 13.48 -11.61 -13.77
N PRO A 69 12.16 -11.89 -13.83
CA PRO A 69 11.38 -12.19 -12.65
C PRO A 69 11.90 -13.42 -11.91
N THR A 70 12.17 -13.25 -10.61
CA THR A 70 12.54 -14.31 -9.67
C THR A 70 11.56 -14.36 -8.51
N PHE A 71 11.67 -15.41 -7.68
CA PHE A 71 10.88 -15.50 -6.46
C PHE A 71 11.13 -14.27 -5.57
N GLU A 72 12.39 -13.88 -5.38
CA GLU A 72 12.81 -12.80 -4.48
C GLU A 72 12.37 -11.43 -5.00
N ASN A 73 12.64 -11.11 -6.28
CA ASN A 73 12.37 -9.78 -6.83
C ASN A 73 10.92 -9.57 -7.28
N THR A 74 10.08 -10.58 -7.12
CA THR A 74 8.66 -10.53 -7.49
C THR A 74 7.76 -10.99 -6.35
N ILE A 75 7.82 -12.27 -5.95
CA ILE A 75 6.89 -12.83 -4.97
C ILE A 75 7.21 -12.35 -3.55
N GLU A 76 8.44 -12.47 -3.14
CA GLU A 76 8.90 -12.00 -1.84
C GLU A 76 8.82 -10.46 -1.75
N ALA A 77 9.16 -9.74 -2.82
CA ALA A 77 9.02 -8.29 -2.88
C ALA A 77 7.56 -7.84 -2.72
N MET A 78 6.59 -8.56 -3.28
CA MET A 78 5.15 -8.30 -3.08
C MET A 78 4.72 -8.54 -1.65
N GLU A 79 5.24 -9.57 -0.98
CA GLU A 79 4.92 -9.88 0.42
C GLU A 79 5.40 -8.79 1.38
N TYR A 80 6.51 -8.13 1.04
CA TYR A 80 7.02 -7.00 1.81
C TYR A 80 6.41 -5.65 1.43
N ALA A 81 5.66 -5.55 0.33
CA ALA A 81 5.01 -4.32 -0.08
C ALA A 81 3.82 -3.96 0.84
N GLY A 82 3.64 -2.67 1.10
CA GLY A 82 2.53 -2.15 1.87
C GLY A 82 2.63 -2.35 3.39
N GLN A 83 3.81 -2.52 3.95
CA GLN A 83 3.97 -2.71 5.41
C GLN A 83 3.43 -1.54 6.22
N THR A 84 3.63 -0.29 5.77
CA THR A 84 3.05 0.89 6.42
C THR A 84 1.53 0.81 6.44
N LEU A 85 0.92 0.49 5.30
CA LEU A 85 -0.53 0.33 5.17
C LEU A 85 -1.05 -0.79 6.08
N SER A 86 -0.40 -1.94 6.07
CA SER A 86 -0.76 -3.09 6.91
C SER A 86 -0.69 -2.75 8.41
N LYS A 87 0.37 -2.06 8.85
CA LYS A 87 0.50 -1.58 10.23
C LYS A 87 -0.65 -0.64 10.62
N VAL A 88 -0.92 0.37 9.79
CA VAL A 88 -1.97 1.36 10.04
C VAL A 88 -3.35 0.68 10.09
N ALA A 89 -3.64 -0.20 9.15
CA ALA A 89 -4.89 -0.95 9.10
C ALA A 89 -5.06 -1.85 10.33
N SER A 90 -4.04 -2.60 10.71
CA SER A 90 -4.07 -3.47 11.90
C SER A 90 -4.37 -2.68 13.18
N ILE A 91 -3.73 -1.53 13.37
CA ILE A 91 -3.98 -0.67 14.54
C ILE A 91 -5.41 -0.10 14.50
N PHE A 92 -5.83 0.43 13.35
CA PHE A 92 -7.14 1.05 13.20
C PHE A 92 -8.28 0.07 13.47
N TYR A 93 -8.26 -1.10 12.81
CA TYR A 93 -9.33 -2.08 12.97
C TYR A 93 -9.33 -2.72 14.36
N ALA A 94 -8.18 -2.94 15.00
CA ALA A 94 -8.12 -3.40 16.38
C ALA A 94 -8.77 -2.38 17.34
N VAL A 95 -8.53 -1.08 17.13
CA VAL A 95 -9.19 -0.02 17.93
C VAL A 95 -10.67 0.07 17.60
N MET A 96 -11.07 -0.09 16.33
CA MET A 96 -12.48 -0.11 15.92
C MET A 96 -13.27 -1.22 16.64
N GLU A 97 -12.69 -2.42 16.72
CA GLU A 97 -13.34 -3.55 17.40
C GLU A 97 -13.42 -3.38 18.93
N ALA A 98 -12.37 -2.81 19.52
CA ALA A 98 -12.28 -2.68 20.98
C ALA A 98 -12.96 -1.42 21.52
N HIS A 99 -12.91 -0.32 20.81
CA HIS A 99 -13.36 1.00 21.25
C HIS A 99 -13.78 1.90 20.07
N THR A 100 -14.88 1.54 19.42
CA THR A 100 -15.44 2.36 18.34
C THR A 100 -16.17 3.58 18.84
N ASP A 101 -16.25 4.61 18.02
CA ASP A 101 -17.10 5.79 18.15
C ASP A 101 -17.57 6.25 16.76
N GLU A 102 -18.49 7.20 16.70
CA GLU A 102 -19.06 7.72 15.46
C GLU A 102 -17.97 8.29 14.52
N THR A 103 -16.95 8.97 15.07
CA THR A 103 -15.85 9.52 14.26
C THR A 103 -15.04 8.42 13.58
N LYS A 104 -14.72 7.34 14.28
CA LYS A 104 -14.01 6.20 13.69
C LYS A 104 -14.85 5.48 12.62
N GLN A 105 -16.17 5.38 12.82
CA GLN A 105 -17.07 4.83 11.81
C GLN A 105 -17.06 5.67 10.53
N GLN A 106 -17.12 7.01 10.66
CA GLN A 106 -17.00 7.93 9.50
C GLN A 106 -15.64 7.81 8.80
N ILE A 107 -14.56 7.62 9.56
CA ILE A 107 -13.24 7.37 8.99
C ILE A 107 -13.24 6.03 8.22
N ALA A 108 -13.82 4.97 8.80
CA ALA A 108 -13.92 3.67 8.13
C ALA A 108 -14.69 3.75 6.81
N GLU A 109 -15.77 4.54 6.74
CA GLU A 109 -16.51 4.80 5.51
C GLU A 109 -15.67 5.51 4.44
N GLN A 110 -14.76 6.41 4.85
CA GLN A 110 -13.86 7.11 3.92
C GLN A 110 -12.73 6.22 3.40
N ILE A 111 -12.12 5.40 4.26
CA ILE A 111 -10.99 4.56 3.87
C ILE A 111 -11.41 3.30 3.10
N SER A 112 -12.64 2.81 3.28
CA SER A 112 -13.12 1.59 2.62
C SER A 112 -13.02 1.65 1.09
N PRO A 113 -13.49 2.70 0.39
CA PRO A 113 -13.31 2.81 -1.06
C PRO A 113 -11.84 2.94 -1.46
N MET A 114 -10.99 3.60 -0.66
CA MET A 114 -9.57 3.74 -0.94
C MET A 114 -8.84 2.39 -0.89
N LEU A 115 -9.17 1.55 0.09
CA LEU A 115 -8.63 0.19 0.21
C LEU A 115 -9.12 -0.71 -0.93
N THR A 116 -10.38 -0.57 -1.34
CA THR A 116 -10.94 -1.28 -2.48
C THR A 116 -10.22 -0.89 -3.77
N GLU A 117 -10.03 0.41 -4.01
CA GLU A 117 -9.27 0.90 -5.17
C GLU A 117 -7.83 0.37 -5.18
N TYR A 118 -7.14 0.37 -4.02
CA TYR A 118 -5.80 -0.19 -3.92
C TYR A 118 -5.79 -1.70 -4.20
N SER A 119 -6.76 -2.44 -3.67
CA SER A 119 -6.90 -3.88 -3.94
C SER A 119 -7.08 -4.16 -5.44
N MET A 120 -7.93 -3.38 -6.11
CA MET A 120 -8.12 -3.48 -7.56
C MET A 120 -6.86 -3.07 -8.34
N TYR A 121 -6.18 -2.02 -7.91
CA TYR A 121 -4.91 -1.57 -8.49
C TYR A 121 -3.86 -2.69 -8.54
N VAL A 122 -3.78 -3.51 -7.49
CA VAL A 122 -2.87 -4.66 -7.44
C VAL A 122 -3.43 -5.83 -8.24
N SER A 123 -4.66 -6.24 -7.96
CA SER A 123 -5.25 -7.49 -8.49
C SER A 123 -5.49 -7.47 -10.00
N LEU A 124 -5.74 -6.28 -10.58
CA LEU A 124 -5.96 -6.10 -12.02
C LEU A 124 -4.70 -5.65 -12.77
N ASN A 125 -3.55 -5.53 -12.08
CA ASN A 125 -2.29 -5.11 -12.70
C ASN A 125 -1.74 -6.23 -13.58
N ASN A 126 -1.87 -6.07 -14.89
CA ASN A 126 -1.43 -7.09 -15.85
C ASN A 126 0.08 -7.27 -15.86
N ASP A 127 0.86 -6.20 -15.75
CA ASP A 127 2.33 -6.27 -15.81
C ASP A 127 2.88 -6.98 -14.56
N LEU A 128 2.32 -6.71 -13.39
CA LEU A 128 2.63 -7.45 -12.17
C LEU A 128 2.25 -8.94 -12.32
N PHE A 129 1.07 -9.22 -12.88
CA PHE A 129 0.65 -10.60 -13.14
C PHE A 129 1.60 -11.33 -14.09
N GLN A 130 2.11 -10.68 -15.16
CA GLN A 130 3.09 -11.31 -16.06
C GLN A 130 4.38 -11.68 -15.33
N ARG A 131 4.84 -10.86 -14.39
CA ARG A 131 6.00 -11.19 -13.55
C ARG A 131 5.72 -12.40 -12.66
N VAL A 132 4.59 -12.41 -11.96
CA VAL A 132 4.16 -13.55 -11.11
C VAL A 132 4.03 -14.84 -11.95
N LYS A 133 3.44 -14.75 -13.14
CA LYS A 133 3.28 -15.86 -14.07
C LYS A 133 4.63 -16.43 -14.53
N ALA A 134 5.58 -15.56 -14.87
CA ALA A 134 6.92 -15.98 -15.30
C ALA A 134 7.66 -16.77 -14.20
N VAL A 135 7.51 -16.38 -12.93
CA VAL A 135 8.04 -17.14 -11.79
C VAL A 135 7.29 -18.47 -11.63
N TYR A 136 5.96 -18.45 -11.72
CA TYR A 136 5.12 -19.63 -11.54
C TYR A 136 5.38 -20.71 -12.59
N GLU A 137 5.62 -20.34 -13.85
CA GLU A 137 5.91 -21.28 -14.94
C GLU A 137 7.23 -22.04 -14.75
N LYS A 138 8.16 -21.49 -13.97
CA LYS A 138 9.46 -22.10 -13.66
C LYS A 138 9.50 -22.76 -12.27
N LYS A 139 8.40 -22.85 -11.55
CA LYS A 139 8.34 -23.21 -10.12
C LYS A 139 9.04 -24.51 -9.76
N GLU A 140 8.97 -25.54 -10.63
CA GLU A 140 9.58 -26.85 -10.39
C GLU A 140 11.13 -26.78 -10.49
N GLU A 141 11.68 -25.77 -11.15
CA GLU A 141 13.12 -25.59 -11.35
C GLU A 141 13.76 -24.74 -10.25
N LEU A 142 12.94 -23.99 -9.50
CA LEU A 142 13.44 -23.00 -8.52
C LEU A 142 13.92 -23.62 -7.22
N GLY A 143 13.57 -24.88 -6.92
CA GLY A 143 13.96 -25.55 -5.68
C GLY A 143 13.40 -24.87 -4.41
N LEU A 144 12.20 -24.27 -4.51
CA LEU A 144 11.56 -23.52 -3.42
C LEU A 144 11.23 -24.42 -2.24
N ALA A 145 11.33 -23.88 -1.02
CA ALA A 145 10.82 -24.51 0.17
C ALA A 145 9.26 -24.65 0.11
N PRO A 146 8.63 -25.56 0.85
CA PRO A 146 7.20 -25.80 0.75
C PRO A 146 6.31 -24.58 1.03
N ASP A 147 6.71 -23.70 1.94
CA ASP A 147 6.04 -22.45 2.26
C ASP A 147 6.22 -21.39 1.13
N GLN A 148 7.40 -21.30 0.54
CA GLN A 148 7.67 -20.45 -0.62
C GLN A 148 6.85 -20.91 -1.84
N MET A 149 6.81 -22.23 -2.09
CA MET A 149 6.00 -22.79 -3.17
C MET A 149 4.52 -22.46 -2.97
N LYS A 150 4.02 -22.62 -1.73
CA LYS A 150 2.65 -22.30 -1.38
C LYS A 150 2.34 -20.81 -1.60
N LEU A 151 3.22 -19.91 -1.18
CA LEU A 151 3.08 -18.47 -1.38
C LEU A 151 2.99 -18.13 -2.87
N LEU A 152 3.90 -18.68 -3.70
CA LEU A 152 3.88 -18.50 -5.16
C LEU A 152 2.57 -18.97 -5.78
N GLU A 153 2.11 -20.17 -5.42
CA GLU A 153 0.87 -20.72 -5.95
C GLU A 153 -0.36 -19.92 -5.55
N ASP A 154 -0.41 -19.44 -4.30
CA ASP A 154 -1.54 -18.66 -3.81
C ASP A 154 -1.57 -17.28 -4.49
N ASN A 155 -0.43 -16.63 -4.66
CA ASN A 155 -0.34 -15.37 -5.42
C ASN A 155 -0.83 -15.57 -6.85
N TYR A 156 -0.32 -16.55 -7.58
CA TYR A 156 -0.75 -16.84 -8.96
C TYR A 156 -2.26 -17.10 -9.05
N LYS A 157 -2.80 -17.95 -8.16
CA LYS A 157 -4.24 -18.26 -8.12
C LYS A 157 -5.08 -17.04 -7.77
N SER A 158 -4.58 -16.17 -6.89
CA SER A 158 -5.27 -14.92 -6.52
C SER A 158 -5.41 -13.98 -7.71
N PHE A 159 -4.35 -13.77 -8.48
CA PHE A 159 -4.39 -12.97 -9.71
C PHE A 159 -5.36 -13.53 -10.74
N VAL A 160 -5.30 -14.85 -11.00
CA VAL A 160 -6.21 -15.50 -11.95
C VAL A 160 -7.67 -15.35 -11.55
N ARG A 161 -7.99 -15.54 -10.25
CA ARG A 161 -9.33 -15.37 -9.72
C ARG A 161 -9.78 -13.91 -9.68
N GLY A 162 -8.85 -12.99 -9.46
CA GLY A 162 -9.08 -11.54 -9.47
C GLY A 162 -9.25 -10.95 -10.88
N GLY A 163 -9.15 -11.78 -11.94
CA GLY A 163 -9.40 -11.34 -13.31
C GLY A 163 -8.18 -10.70 -14.00
N ALA A 164 -6.96 -10.86 -13.46
CA ALA A 164 -5.75 -10.30 -14.07
C ALA A 164 -5.49 -10.79 -15.50
N ASN A 165 -5.96 -11.98 -15.83
CA ASN A 165 -5.88 -12.60 -17.16
C ASN A 165 -7.05 -12.26 -18.09
N LEU A 166 -8.01 -11.43 -17.65
CA LEU A 166 -9.10 -10.96 -18.49
C LEU A 166 -8.59 -9.94 -19.52
N SER A 167 -9.30 -9.83 -20.64
CA SER A 167 -9.07 -8.73 -21.60
C SER A 167 -9.41 -7.38 -20.95
N ASP A 168 -8.90 -6.28 -21.52
CA ASP A 168 -9.20 -4.94 -21.00
C ASP A 168 -10.70 -4.65 -21.08
N GLU A 169 -11.40 -5.16 -22.14
CA GLU A 169 -12.85 -5.06 -22.29
C GLU A 169 -13.61 -5.80 -21.19
N ASP A 170 -13.15 -7.00 -20.81
CA ASP A 170 -13.77 -7.79 -19.74
C ASP A 170 -13.51 -7.20 -18.35
N LYS A 171 -12.35 -6.55 -18.16
CA LYS A 171 -12.02 -5.86 -16.89
C LYS A 171 -12.91 -4.65 -16.62
N GLU A 172 -13.38 -3.96 -17.66
CA GLU A 172 -14.32 -2.84 -17.52
C GLU A 172 -15.72 -3.29 -17.03
N LEU A 173 -16.02 -4.58 -17.16
CA LEU A 173 -17.30 -5.18 -16.74
C LEU A 173 -17.23 -5.83 -15.34
N TYR A 174 -16.00 -5.99 -14.79
CA TYR A 174 -15.73 -6.63 -13.52
C TYR A 174 -15.83 -5.66 -12.34
#